data_27ff4659805369c8fc887dffbe71f530
#
_entry.id   27ff4659805369c8fc887dffbe71f530
#
_cell.length_a   1.000
_cell.length_b   1.000
_cell.length_c   1.000
_cell.angle_alpha   90.00
_cell.angle_beta   90.00
_cell.angle_gamma   90.00
#
_symmetry.space_group_name_H-M   'P 1'
#
loop_
_entity.id
_entity.type
_entity.pdbx_description
1 polymer ?
#
loop_
_entity_poly.entity_id
_entity_poly.type
_entity_poly.pdbx_seq_one_letter_code
_entity_poly.pdbx_strand_id
1 'polypeptide(L)'
;MGHSMAEIFAKSGYTVTLYNHRLPTLEKAKTQIDPSVRDTIVYTTSWDDLYNMDLIVENVKEDIDVKLAFYQELSKHIQDTTIVATNTSGLSINALSAGISHPERFIGFHWFNPPTIIPLIEIIKGDQTTDTIAQTIYDVALSLDKKPVMVNKDVLGFAANRVQLAVVREVLDLVDRGIVSKEGADDLMKYGLGFRWACLGPLETLDFGGLDTFYHISEYLIPDLCDSHDVPKILAENYEKGRYGIKTKAGFYDYPDDLDQKKTQERDQKLAALYNALYKK
;
A
#
# COMPACT_ATOMS: atom_id res chain seq x y z
N MET A 1 -3.40 9.83 1.59
CA MET A 1 -2.16 9.15 2.02
C MET A 1 -1.18 10.16 2.66
N GLY A 2 -0.65 11.16 1.92
CA GLY A 2 0.41 12.03 2.42
C GLY A 2 0.15 12.72 3.76
N HIS A 3 -1.05 13.26 4.01
CA HIS A 3 -1.39 13.86 5.31
C HIS A 3 -1.39 12.85 6.46
N SER A 4 -1.85 11.63 6.21
CA SER A 4 -1.84 10.57 7.24
C SER A 4 -0.43 10.09 7.55
N MET A 5 0.46 10.05 6.55
CA MET A 5 1.88 9.76 6.77
C MET A 5 2.54 10.87 7.57
N ALA A 6 2.31 12.14 7.19
CA ALA A 6 2.81 13.30 7.94
C ALA A 6 2.39 13.26 9.41
N GLU A 7 1.15 12.89 9.70
CA GLU A 7 0.65 12.68 11.06
C GLU A 7 1.42 11.58 11.80
N ILE A 8 1.63 10.42 11.15
CA ILE A 8 2.34 9.28 11.76
C ILE A 8 3.79 9.67 12.08
N PHE A 9 4.50 10.29 11.14
CA PHE A 9 5.86 10.77 11.38
C PHE A 9 5.93 11.79 12.53
N ALA A 10 5.02 12.78 12.56
CA ALA A 10 4.98 13.77 13.61
C ALA A 10 4.66 13.16 14.99
N LYS A 11 3.74 12.21 15.07
CA LYS A 11 3.44 11.45 16.32
C LYS A 11 4.61 10.61 16.80
N SER A 12 5.48 10.20 15.88
CA SER A 12 6.71 9.44 16.19
C SER A 12 7.92 10.35 16.51
N GLY A 13 7.73 11.67 16.61
CA GLY A 13 8.75 12.62 17.04
C GLY A 13 9.64 13.17 15.92
N TYR A 14 9.31 12.92 14.66
CA TYR A 14 10.04 13.50 13.53
C TYR A 14 9.62 14.94 13.27
N THR A 15 10.57 15.76 12.82
CA THR A 15 10.27 17.08 12.24
C THR A 15 9.70 16.87 10.85
N VAL A 16 8.50 17.38 10.59
CA VAL A 16 7.76 17.11 9.37
C VAL A 16 7.43 18.37 8.61
N THR A 17 7.76 18.37 7.32
CA THR A 17 7.29 19.37 6.35
C THR A 17 6.35 18.71 5.34
N LEU A 18 5.10 19.18 5.27
CA LEU A 18 4.13 18.71 4.28
C LEU A 18 4.06 19.68 3.12
N TYR A 19 4.59 19.23 1.99
CA TYR A 19 4.60 20.00 0.74
C TYR A 19 3.42 19.63 -0.15
N ASN A 20 2.82 20.63 -0.78
CA ASN A 20 1.95 20.47 -1.96
C ASN A 20 2.01 21.73 -2.82
N HIS A 21 2.01 21.59 -4.14
CA HIS A 21 2.01 22.73 -5.06
C HIS A 21 0.71 23.57 -5.03
N ARG A 22 -0.34 23.10 -4.32
CA ARG A 22 -1.65 23.78 -4.21
C ARG A 22 -1.98 24.08 -2.75
N LEU A 23 -2.03 25.35 -2.40
CA LEU A 23 -2.41 25.80 -1.06
C LEU A 23 -3.77 25.23 -0.57
N PRO A 24 -4.86 25.20 -1.37
CA PRO A 24 -6.12 24.62 -0.91
C PRO A 24 -6.02 23.15 -0.55
N THR A 25 -5.11 22.41 -1.19
CA THR A 25 -4.87 20.98 -0.85
C THR A 25 -4.17 20.85 0.51
N LEU A 26 -3.22 21.73 0.82
CA LEU A 26 -2.57 21.79 2.13
C LEU A 26 -3.56 22.15 3.24
N GLU A 27 -4.39 23.18 3.02
CA GLU A 27 -5.42 23.58 3.99
C GLU A 27 -6.39 22.44 4.30
N LYS A 28 -6.86 21.73 3.27
CA LYS A 28 -7.67 20.54 3.45
C LYS A 28 -6.92 19.43 4.19
N ALA A 29 -5.65 19.17 3.85
CA ALA A 29 -4.82 18.17 4.54
C ALA A 29 -4.66 18.53 6.02
N LYS A 30 -4.42 19.80 6.34
CA LYS A 30 -4.31 20.30 7.71
C LYS A 30 -5.54 20.00 8.56
N THR A 31 -6.75 20.11 7.99
CA THR A 31 -7.99 19.79 8.74
C THR A 31 -8.17 18.30 9.03
N GLN A 32 -7.47 17.43 8.31
CA GLN A 32 -7.56 15.97 8.43
C GLN A 32 -6.51 15.37 9.37
N ILE A 33 -5.53 16.16 9.79
CA ILE A 33 -4.47 15.75 10.73
C ILE A 33 -4.94 15.95 12.18
N ASP A 34 -4.57 14.99 13.03
CA ASP A 34 -4.87 15.02 14.45
C ASP A 34 -4.42 16.36 15.10
N PRO A 35 -5.30 17.06 15.84
CA PRO A 35 -4.97 18.32 16.48
C PRO A 35 -3.71 18.27 17.38
N SER A 36 -3.40 17.11 17.96
CA SER A 36 -2.25 16.96 18.88
C SER A 36 -0.89 17.19 18.20
N VAL A 37 -0.79 16.98 16.87
CA VAL A 37 0.46 17.15 16.10
C VAL A 37 0.32 18.11 14.93
N ARG A 38 -0.88 18.58 14.64
CA ARG A 38 -1.17 19.45 13.49
C ARG A 38 -0.28 20.69 13.42
N ASP A 39 -0.09 21.33 14.56
CA ASP A 39 0.64 22.60 14.63
C ASP A 39 2.16 22.40 14.76
N THR A 40 2.65 21.16 14.86
CA THR A 40 4.09 20.84 14.82
C THR A 40 4.56 20.58 13.38
N ILE A 41 3.65 20.44 12.41
CA ILE A 41 3.96 20.19 11.00
C ILE A 41 4.08 21.53 10.28
N VAL A 42 5.15 21.70 9.51
CA VAL A 42 5.33 22.82 8.58
C VAL A 42 4.53 22.54 7.29
N TYR A 43 3.74 23.48 6.83
CA TYR A 43 2.96 23.37 5.59
C TYR A 43 3.50 24.35 4.57
N THR A 44 3.91 23.88 3.40
CA THR A 44 4.56 24.73 2.41
C THR A 44 4.16 24.41 0.97
N THR A 45 4.19 25.43 0.13
CA THR A 45 4.12 25.32 -1.34
C THR A 45 5.46 25.62 -2.01
N SER A 46 6.50 25.94 -1.22
CA SER A 46 7.85 26.28 -1.70
C SER A 46 8.72 25.02 -1.80
N TRP A 47 9.41 24.88 -2.91
CA TRP A 47 10.45 23.88 -3.11
C TRP A 47 11.67 24.11 -2.19
N ASP A 48 11.98 25.37 -1.87
CA ASP A 48 13.14 25.74 -1.07
C ASP A 48 13.10 25.16 0.35
N ASP A 49 11.89 24.93 0.88
CA ASP A 49 11.68 24.33 2.19
C ASP A 49 12.02 22.83 2.23
N LEU A 50 12.27 22.21 1.06
CA LEU A 50 12.65 20.79 0.94
C LEU A 50 14.18 20.58 0.96
N TYR A 51 14.98 21.66 0.89
CA TYR A 51 16.43 21.56 0.72
C TYR A 51 17.14 20.81 1.87
N ASN A 52 16.71 21.02 3.10
CA ASN A 52 17.35 20.43 4.29
C ASN A 52 16.65 19.18 4.81
N MET A 53 15.92 18.47 3.98
CA MET A 53 15.24 17.24 4.38
C MET A 53 16.16 16.02 4.26
N ASP A 54 16.22 15.20 5.33
CA ASP A 54 16.94 13.93 5.33
C ASP A 54 16.20 12.87 4.48
N LEU A 55 14.86 12.89 4.56
CA LEU A 55 13.97 11.95 3.86
C LEU A 55 12.79 12.69 3.23
N ILE A 56 12.51 12.41 1.98
CA ILE A 56 11.31 12.86 1.29
C ILE A 56 10.48 11.64 0.90
N VAL A 57 9.21 11.59 1.33
CA VAL A 57 8.26 10.54 0.98
C VAL A 57 7.26 11.08 -0.03
N GLU A 58 7.39 10.67 -1.28
CA GLU A 58 6.58 11.15 -2.38
C GLU A 58 5.23 10.42 -2.46
N ASN A 59 4.15 11.19 -2.60
CA ASN A 59 2.76 10.75 -2.71
C ASN A 59 2.00 11.46 -3.84
N VAL A 60 2.64 11.78 -4.95
CA VAL A 60 1.97 12.40 -6.10
C VAL A 60 1.10 11.38 -6.84
N LYS A 61 0.36 11.83 -7.84
CA LYS A 61 -0.52 10.97 -8.65
C LYS A 61 0.23 9.74 -9.17
N GLU A 62 -0.43 8.57 -9.13
CA GLU A 62 0.11 7.30 -9.62
C GLU A 62 0.10 7.26 -11.16
N ASP A 63 1.10 7.92 -11.74
CA ASP A 63 1.29 8.12 -13.16
C ASP A 63 2.79 8.33 -13.39
N ILE A 64 3.39 7.53 -14.26
CA ILE A 64 4.84 7.49 -14.43
C ILE A 64 5.41 8.83 -14.92
N ASP A 65 4.74 9.48 -15.88
CA ASP A 65 5.21 10.76 -16.45
C ASP A 65 5.12 11.87 -15.41
N VAL A 66 4.05 11.90 -14.62
CA VAL A 66 3.87 12.84 -13.51
C VAL A 66 4.96 12.67 -12.46
N LYS A 67 5.27 11.43 -12.08
CA LYS A 67 6.31 11.14 -11.09
C LYS A 67 7.71 11.48 -11.63
N LEU A 68 8.03 11.12 -12.85
CA LEU A 68 9.32 11.46 -13.48
C LEU A 68 9.53 12.99 -13.56
N ALA A 69 8.53 13.73 -14.01
CA ALA A 69 8.59 15.20 -14.04
C ALA A 69 8.76 15.78 -12.63
N PHE A 70 8.07 15.23 -11.63
CA PHE A 70 8.21 15.64 -10.24
C PHE A 70 9.64 15.38 -9.72
N TYR A 71 10.24 14.23 -9.97
CA TYR A 71 11.60 13.92 -9.50
C TYR A 71 12.67 14.76 -10.20
N GLN A 72 12.51 15.06 -11.49
CA GLN A 72 13.41 15.97 -12.21
C GLN A 72 13.39 17.38 -11.62
N GLU A 73 12.22 17.87 -11.20
CA GLU A 73 12.13 19.16 -10.52
C GLU A 73 12.66 19.07 -9.09
N LEU A 74 12.26 18.04 -8.32
CA LEU A 74 12.69 17.81 -6.95
C LEU A 74 14.23 17.78 -6.84
N SER A 75 14.91 17.14 -7.78
CA SER A 75 16.38 17.02 -7.81
C SER A 75 17.12 18.34 -7.82
N LYS A 76 16.47 19.45 -8.22
CA LYS A 76 17.07 20.80 -8.21
C LYS A 76 17.00 21.46 -6.84
N HIS A 77 16.21 20.92 -5.91
CA HIS A 77 15.83 21.57 -4.66
C HIS A 77 16.22 20.74 -3.40
N ILE A 78 16.93 19.64 -3.57
CA ILE A 78 17.35 18.75 -2.47
C ILE A 78 18.87 18.60 -2.44
N GLN A 79 19.37 18.17 -1.30
CA GLN A 79 20.80 17.86 -1.15
C GLN A 79 21.12 16.47 -1.73
N ASP A 80 22.37 16.27 -2.13
CA ASP A 80 22.88 14.97 -2.61
C ASP A 80 22.77 13.85 -1.56
N THR A 81 22.60 14.22 -0.28
CA THR A 81 22.43 13.29 0.83
C THR A 81 20.99 12.89 1.11
N THR A 82 20.02 13.62 0.56
CA THR A 82 18.59 13.37 0.80
C THR A 82 18.16 12.00 0.25
N ILE A 83 17.47 11.23 1.07
CA ILE A 83 16.82 9.99 0.63
C ILE A 83 15.46 10.33 0.03
N VAL A 84 15.16 9.79 -1.14
CA VAL A 84 13.84 9.94 -1.78
C VAL A 84 13.14 8.60 -1.82
N ALA A 85 12.02 8.51 -1.12
CA ALA A 85 11.19 7.33 -1.04
C ALA A 85 9.86 7.55 -1.77
N THR A 86 9.46 6.63 -2.64
CA THR A 86 8.19 6.71 -3.37
C THR A 86 7.14 5.79 -2.76
N ASN A 87 5.93 6.31 -2.55
CA ASN A 87 4.77 5.52 -2.17
C ASN A 87 3.96 5.03 -3.39
N THR A 88 4.64 4.73 -4.48
CA THR A 88 3.99 4.06 -5.61
C THR A 88 3.43 2.71 -5.19
N SER A 89 2.29 2.32 -5.76
CA SER A 89 1.66 1.03 -5.44
C SER A 89 2.05 -0.10 -6.39
N GLY A 90 2.80 0.19 -7.48
CA GLY A 90 3.17 -0.88 -8.41
C GLY A 90 3.98 -0.45 -9.61
N LEU A 91 4.29 0.84 -9.78
CA LEU A 91 5.20 1.30 -10.82
C LEU A 91 6.64 0.84 -10.50
N SER A 92 7.41 0.51 -11.53
CA SER A 92 8.78 0.07 -11.40
C SER A 92 9.65 1.13 -10.72
N ILE A 93 10.34 0.76 -9.65
CA ILE A 93 11.30 1.62 -8.94
C ILE A 93 12.47 1.97 -9.86
N ASN A 94 12.93 1.01 -10.68
CA ASN A 94 13.99 1.24 -11.66
C ASN A 94 13.58 2.27 -12.71
N ALA A 95 12.34 2.18 -13.22
CA ALA A 95 11.85 3.17 -14.19
C ALA A 95 11.72 4.56 -13.56
N LEU A 96 11.22 4.65 -12.33
CA LEU A 96 11.05 5.91 -11.62
C LEU A 96 12.39 6.54 -11.21
N SER A 97 13.40 5.72 -10.89
CA SER A 97 14.73 6.20 -10.50
C SER A 97 15.46 6.96 -11.62
N ALA A 98 15.04 6.78 -12.87
CA ALA A 98 15.58 7.55 -14.00
C ALA A 98 15.27 9.06 -13.93
N GLY A 99 14.29 9.47 -13.11
CA GLY A 99 13.94 10.88 -12.91
C GLY A 99 14.71 11.57 -11.79
N ILE A 100 15.45 10.86 -10.95
CA ILE A 100 16.13 11.41 -9.77
C ILE A 100 17.65 11.50 -9.97
N SER A 101 18.30 12.54 -9.43
CA SER A 101 19.74 12.77 -9.58
C SER A 101 20.62 11.73 -8.86
N HIS A 102 20.12 11.15 -7.75
CA HIS A 102 20.82 10.20 -6.90
C HIS A 102 20.04 8.90 -6.75
N PRO A 103 19.99 8.04 -7.81
CA PRO A 103 19.19 6.82 -7.82
C PRO A 103 19.65 5.78 -6.78
N GLU A 104 20.91 5.86 -6.29
CA GLU A 104 21.41 5.03 -5.21
C GLU A 104 20.75 5.32 -3.86
N ARG A 105 20.06 6.48 -3.73
CA ARG A 105 19.27 6.92 -2.58
C ARG A 105 17.77 6.93 -2.84
N PHE A 106 17.34 6.36 -3.96
CA PHE A 106 15.94 6.23 -4.32
C PHE A 106 15.41 4.84 -3.97
N ILE A 107 14.21 4.78 -3.34
CA ILE A 107 13.66 3.52 -2.84
C ILE A 107 12.12 3.54 -2.86
N GLY A 108 11.50 2.38 -3.05
CA GLY A 108 10.08 2.18 -2.82
C GLY A 108 9.76 2.10 -1.33
N PHE A 109 8.76 2.84 -0.89
CA PHE A 109 8.25 2.86 0.49
C PHE A 109 6.73 2.78 0.45
N HIS A 110 6.23 1.59 0.13
CA HIS A 110 4.83 1.34 -0.19
C HIS A 110 3.99 1.12 1.05
N TRP A 111 3.10 2.06 1.31
CA TRP A 111 2.15 2.04 2.43
C TRP A 111 0.78 1.55 1.98
N PHE A 112 0.11 0.81 2.85
CA PHE A 112 -1.23 0.31 2.60
C PHE A 112 -2.30 1.21 3.20
N ASN A 113 -3.41 1.37 2.49
CA ASN A 113 -4.53 2.21 2.93
C ASN A 113 -5.53 1.42 3.80
N PRO A 114 -5.94 1.92 4.98
CA PRO A 114 -5.55 3.17 5.63
C PRO A 114 -4.19 3.07 6.36
N PRO A 115 -3.27 4.03 6.14
CA PRO A 115 -1.90 3.94 6.65
C PRO A 115 -1.82 4.05 8.17
N THR A 116 -2.85 4.62 8.81
CA THR A 116 -2.93 4.72 10.28
C THR A 116 -3.26 3.39 10.96
N ILE A 117 -3.79 2.41 10.22
CA ILE A 117 -4.27 1.13 10.79
C ILE A 117 -3.44 -0.04 10.26
N ILE A 118 -3.18 -0.10 8.95
CA ILE A 118 -2.43 -1.21 8.35
C ILE A 118 -0.96 -1.11 8.77
N PRO A 119 -0.41 -2.15 9.44
CA PRO A 119 0.97 -2.12 9.91
C PRO A 119 1.99 -2.37 8.79
N LEU A 120 1.64 -3.09 7.73
CA LEU A 120 2.55 -3.47 6.67
C LEU A 120 3.07 -2.26 5.90
N ILE A 121 4.39 -2.27 5.66
CA ILE A 121 5.06 -1.45 4.67
C ILE A 121 5.97 -2.35 3.84
N GLU A 122 5.93 -2.24 2.52
CA GLU A 122 6.94 -2.83 1.66
C GLU A 122 8.04 -1.82 1.37
N ILE A 123 9.29 -2.28 1.48
CA ILE A 123 10.49 -1.51 1.13
C ILE A 123 11.09 -2.16 -0.09
N ILE A 124 11.01 -1.48 -1.24
CA ILE A 124 11.35 -2.06 -2.53
C ILE A 124 12.66 -1.47 -3.03
N LYS A 125 13.67 -2.31 -3.17
CA LYS A 125 14.96 -1.92 -3.76
C LYS A 125 14.84 -1.85 -5.28
N GLY A 126 15.27 -0.72 -5.86
CA GLY A 126 15.70 -0.68 -7.26
C GLY A 126 17.12 -1.24 -7.41
N ASP A 127 17.54 -1.45 -8.66
CA ASP A 127 18.86 -2.03 -8.97
C ASP A 127 20.02 -1.14 -8.50
N GLN A 128 19.81 0.16 -8.40
CA GLN A 128 20.81 1.12 -7.94
C GLN A 128 20.69 1.44 -6.43
N THR A 129 19.57 1.09 -5.78
CA THR A 129 19.37 1.35 -4.35
C THR A 129 20.41 0.63 -3.51
N THR A 130 21.18 1.36 -2.69
CA THR A 130 22.17 0.75 -1.80
C THR A 130 21.53 0.02 -0.63
N ASP A 131 22.23 -1.01 -0.11
CA ASP A 131 21.78 -1.75 1.08
C ASP A 131 21.67 -0.85 2.31
N THR A 132 22.57 0.13 2.44
CA THR A 132 22.53 1.12 3.52
C THR A 132 21.24 1.93 3.50
N ILE A 133 20.82 2.43 2.34
CA ILE A 133 19.56 3.18 2.20
C ILE A 133 18.37 2.28 2.49
N ALA A 134 18.37 1.05 1.99
CA ALA A 134 17.31 0.09 2.25
C ALA A 134 17.16 -0.20 3.75
N GLN A 135 18.27 -0.41 4.46
CA GLN A 135 18.28 -0.62 5.90
C GLN A 135 17.82 0.63 6.67
N THR A 136 18.27 1.82 6.27
CA THR A 136 17.83 3.09 6.89
C THR A 136 16.30 3.23 6.82
N ILE A 137 15.70 2.99 5.66
CA ILE A 137 14.24 3.09 5.51
C ILE A 137 13.50 1.97 6.25
N TYR A 138 14.12 0.79 6.35
CA TYR A 138 13.60 -0.29 7.19
C TYR A 138 13.53 0.12 8.67
N ASP A 139 14.60 0.74 9.19
CA ASP A 139 14.67 1.20 10.57
C ASP A 139 13.72 2.37 10.83
N VAL A 140 13.57 3.28 9.86
CA VAL A 140 12.53 4.33 9.89
C VAL A 140 11.14 3.70 10.01
N ALA A 141 10.81 2.70 9.20
CA ALA A 141 9.50 2.03 9.29
C ALA A 141 9.26 1.40 10.66
N LEU A 142 10.28 0.77 11.26
CA LEU A 142 10.19 0.22 12.62
C LEU A 142 9.95 1.31 13.66
N SER A 143 10.61 2.47 13.55
CA SER A 143 10.43 3.60 14.48
C SER A 143 9.02 4.22 14.41
N LEU A 144 8.31 3.99 13.30
CA LEU A 144 6.91 4.39 13.11
C LEU A 144 5.90 3.33 13.59
N ASP A 145 6.33 2.32 14.36
CA ASP A 145 5.54 1.16 14.79
C ASP A 145 4.91 0.38 13.61
N LYS A 146 5.65 0.32 12.49
CA LYS A 146 5.25 -0.44 11.31
C LYS A 146 5.97 -1.79 11.24
N LYS A 147 5.46 -2.67 10.38
CA LYS A 147 6.02 -3.99 10.09
C LYS A 147 6.59 -3.99 8.67
N PRO A 148 7.85 -3.56 8.50
CA PRO A 148 8.45 -3.51 7.17
C PRO A 148 8.78 -4.90 6.63
N VAL A 149 8.57 -5.07 5.33
CA VAL A 149 9.00 -6.23 4.55
C VAL A 149 9.90 -5.75 3.43
N MET A 150 11.11 -6.32 3.36
CA MET A 150 12.06 -6.01 2.30
C MET A 150 11.72 -6.76 1.03
N VAL A 151 11.53 -6.03 -0.07
CA VAL A 151 11.36 -6.55 -1.43
C VAL A 151 12.67 -6.33 -2.17
N ASN A 152 13.46 -7.38 -2.29
CA ASN A 152 14.86 -7.31 -2.75
C ASN A 152 15.01 -7.06 -4.26
N LYS A 153 13.95 -7.17 -5.04
CA LYS A 153 13.96 -6.95 -6.50
C LYS A 153 12.72 -6.16 -6.91
N ASP A 154 12.93 -5.22 -7.79
CA ASP A 154 11.84 -4.48 -8.43
C ASP A 154 11.08 -5.39 -9.38
N VAL A 155 9.81 -5.62 -9.07
CA VAL A 155 8.85 -6.35 -9.92
C VAL A 155 7.52 -5.61 -9.93
N LEU A 156 6.79 -5.65 -11.02
CA LEU A 156 5.47 -5.01 -11.13
C LEU A 156 4.53 -5.50 -10.03
N GLY A 157 3.93 -4.55 -9.29
CA GLY A 157 3.01 -4.83 -8.19
C GLY A 157 3.68 -5.34 -6.92
N PHE A 158 5.01 -5.35 -6.85
CA PHE A 158 5.82 -5.75 -5.70
C PHE A 158 5.45 -7.16 -5.18
N ALA A 159 5.47 -7.42 -3.87
CA ALA A 159 5.12 -8.73 -3.35
C ALA A 159 3.63 -8.81 -2.93
N ALA A 160 3.15 -7.88 -2.13
CA ALA A 160 1.81 -7.95 -1.56
C ALA A 160 0.70 -7.80 -2.61
N ASN A 161 0.82 -6.87 -3.56
CA ASN A 161 -0.16 -6.75 -4.64
C ASN A 161 -0.18 -7.98 -5.55
N ARG A 162 0.96 -8.60 -5.79
CA ARG A 162 1.03 -9.84 -6.57
C ARG A 162 0.28 -10.97 -5.89
N VAL A 163 0.52 -11.18 -4.58
CA VAL A 163 -0.21 -12.19 -3.80
C VAL A 163 -1.70 -11.88 -3.77
N GLN A 164 -2.06 -10.62 -3.49
CA GLN A 164 -3.46 -10.19 -3.47
C GLN A 164 -4.16 -10.46 -4.80
N LEU A 165 -3.55 -10.08 -5.93
CA LEU A 165 -4.17 -10.26 -7.25
C LEU A 165 -4.20 -11.73 -7.70
N ALA A 166 -3.25 -12.56 -7.27
CA ALA A 166 -3.33 -14.00 -7.49
C ALA A 166 -4.56 -14.61 -6.81
N VAL A 167 -4.80 -14.25 -5.54
CA VAL A 167 -6.00 -14.67 -4.80
C VAL A 167 -7.27 -14.11 -5.44
N VAL A 168 -7.27 -12.80 -5.78
CA VAL A 168 -8.45 -12.15 -6.39
C VAL A 168 -8.80 -12.76 -7.75
N ARG A 169 -7.81 -13.12 -8.57
CA ARG A 169 -8.04 -13.79 -9.86
C ARG A 169 -8.79 -15.09 -9.68
N GLU A 170 -8.34 -15.95 -8.76
CA GLU A 170 -8.99 -17.21 -8.45
C GLU A 170 -10.40 -17.01 -7.87
N VAL A 171 -10.55 -16.11 -6.89
CA VAL A 171 -11.85 -15.79 -6.29
C VAL A 171 -12.87 -15.30 -7.32
N LEU A 172 -12.46 -14.43 -8.26
CA LEU A 172 -13.36 -13.92 -9.29
C LEU A 172 -13.71 -14.99 -10.33
N ASP A 173 -12.81 -15.90 -10.66
CA ASP A 173 -13.08 -17.05 -11.52
C ASP A 173 -14.13 -17.98 -10.89
N LEU A 174 -13.98 -18.33 -9.63
CA LEU A 174 -14.95 -19.14 -8.88
C LEU A 174 -16.34 -18.50 -8.85
N VAL A 175 -16.43 -17.18 -8.71
CA VAL A 175 -17.70 -16.45 -8.73
C VAL A 175 -18.27 -16.39 -10.14
N ASP A 176 -17.48 -16.11 -11.18
CA ASP A 176 -17.94 -16.03 -12.57
C ASP A 176 -18.45 -17.37 -13.09
N ARG A 177 -17.80 -18.47 -12.67
CA ARG A 177 -18.24 -19.85 -12.97
C ARG A 177 -19.42 -20.32 -12.10
N GLY A 178 -19.90 -19.51 -11.16
CA GLY A 178 -21.03 -19.86 -10.29
C GLY A 178 -20.73 -20.97 -9.27
N ILE A 179 -19.46 -21.25 -9.01
CA ILE A 179 -19.02 -22.24 -8.01
C ILE A 179 -19.34 -21.76 -6.60
N VAL A 180 -19.20 -20.45 -6.37
CA VAL A 180 -19.52 -19.80 -5.11
C VAL A 180 -20.19 -18.44 -5.35
N SER A 181 -21.07 -18.01 -4.45
CA SER A 181 -21.62 -16.64 -4.50
C SER A 181 -20.56 -15.61 -4.09
N LYS A 182 -20.73 -14.34 -4.47
CA LYS A 182 -19.85 -13.26 -4.05
C LYS A 182 -19.76 -13.10 -2.52
N GLU A 183 -20.87 -13.30 -1.82
CA GLU A 183 -20.93 -13.30 -0.35
C GLU A 183 -20.15 -14.50 0.22
N GLY A 184 -20.35 -15.68 -0.34
CA GLY A 184 -19.62 -16.89 0.05
C GLY A 184 -18.12 -16.77 -0.20
N ALA A 185 -17.70 -16.16 -1.31
CA ALA A 185 -16.29 -15.91 -1.60
C ALA A 185 -15.63 -14.97 -0.56
N ASP A 186 -16.33 -13.90 -0.19
CA ASP A 186 -15.89 -13.03 0.91
C ASP A 186 -15.78 -13.78 2.25
N ASP A 187 -16.76 -14.65 2.54
CA ASP A 187 -16.81 -15.40 3.81
C ASP A 187 -15.72 -16.48 3.88
N LEU A 188 -15.37 -17.15 2.77
CA LEU A 188 -14.21 -18.05 2.70
C LEU A 188 -12.92 -17.33 3.14
N MET A 189 -12.73 -16.09 2.71
CA MET A 189 -11.56 -15.31 3.10
C MET A 189 -11.66 -14.84 4.56
N LYS A 190 -12.80 -14.27 4.98
CA LYS A 190 -12.95 -13.70 6.33
C LYS A 190 -12.89 -14.74 7.44
N TYR A 191 -13.53 -15.90 7.26
CA TYR A 191 -13.68 -16.93 8.31
C TYR A 191 -12.78 -18.15 8.12
N GLY A 192 -12.10 -18.24 6.98
CA GLY A 192 -11.20 -19.33 6.65
C GLY A 192 -9.76 -18.87 6.48
N LEU A 193 -9.38 -18.61 5.23
CA LEU A 193 -7.98 -18.35 4.88
C LEU A 193 -7.43 -17.09 5.53
N GLY A 194 -8.11 -15.96 5.42
CA GLY A 194 -7.66 -14.70 6.01
C GLY A 194 -7.63 -14.73 7.53
N PHE A 195 -8.59 -15.42 8.17
CA PHE A 195 -8.60 -15.62 9.62
C PHE A 195 -7.34 -16.35 10.09
N ARG A 196 -6.97 -17.44 9.43
CA ARG A 196 -5.78 -18.23 9.76
C ARG A 196 -4.50 -17.46 9.44
N TRP A 197 -4.44 -16.81 8.28
CA TRP A 197 -3.26 -16.07 7.83
C TRP A 197 -3.00 -14.77 8.61
N ALA A 198 -3.97 -14.27 9.34
CA ALA A 198 -3.73 -13.19 10.29
C ALA A 198 -2.89 -13.63 11.49
N CYS A 199 -2.93 -14.92 11.84
CA CYS A 199 -2.18 -15.50 12.96
C CYS A 199 -0.88 -16.18 12.51
N LEU A 200 -0.96 -16.92 11.41
CA LEU A 200 0.15 -17.67 10.81
C LEU A 200 0.30 -17.24 9.36
N GLY A 201 1.49 -16.98 8.89
CA GLY A 201 1.73 -16.74 7.49
C GLY A 201 1.37 -17.96 6.62
N PRO A 202 1.27 -17.81 5.28
CA PRO A 202 0.98 -18.93 4.40
C PRO A 202 2.02 -20.07 4.51
N LEU A 203 3.31 -19.75 4.65
CA LEU A 203 4.37 -20.76 4.78
C LEU A 203 4.26 -21.54 6.11
N GLU A 204 4.08 -20.83 7.21
CA GLU A 204 3.83 -21.48 8.51
C GLU A 204 2.57 -22.36 8.47
N THR A 205 1.54 -21.93 7.74
CA THR A 205 0.33 -22.73 7.54
C THR A 205 0.64 -24.04 6.82
N LEU A 206 1.55 -24.05 5.84
CA LEU A 206 1.98 -25.28 5.16
C LEU A 206 2.75 -26.19 6.10
N ASP A 207 3.67 -25.63 6.92
CA ASP A 207 4.42 -26.42 7.92
C ASP A 207 3.49 -27.09 8.93
N PHE A 208 2.50 -26.37 9.45
CA PHE A 208 1.51 -26.94 10.38
C PHE A 208 0.60 -28.00 9.73
N GLY A 209 0.34 -27.91 8.43
CA GLY A 209 -0.50 -28.86 7.69
C GLY A 209 0.23 -30.07 7.13
N GLY A 210 1.57 -30.04 7.13
CA GLY A 210 2.45 -31.04 6.55
C GLY A 210 2.79 -30.75 5.09
N LEU A 211 4.07 -30.53 4.79
CA LEU A 211 4.55 -30.20 3.44
C LEU A 211 4.32 -31.34 2.45
N ASP A 212 4.36 -32.61 2.91
CA ASP A 212 4.04 -33.79 2.12
C ASP A 212 2.58 -33.77 1.65
N THR A 213 1.65 -33.45 2.54
CA THR A 213 0.23 -33.31 2.23
C THR A 213 0.01 -32.19 1.19
N PHE A 214 0.60 -31.02 1.41
CA PHE A 214 0.47 -29.90 0.49
C PHE A 214 1.16 -30.16 -0.85
N TYR A 215 2.27 -30.90 -0.88
CA TYR A 215 2.92 -31.32 -2.10
C TYR A 215 1.95 -32.14 -2.98
N HIS A 216 1.35 -33.20 -2.44
CA HIS A 216 0.40 -34.02 -3.20
C HIS A 216 -0.86 -33.28 -3.61
N ILE A 217 -1.38 -32.39 -2.78
CA ILE A 217 -2.51 -31.52 -3.17
C ILE A 217 -2.12 -30.62 -4.34
N SER A 218 -0.91 -30.06 -4.30
CA SER A 218 -0.42 -29.14 -5.34
C SER A 218 -0.24 -29.82 -6.70
N GLU A 219 0.10 -31.11 -6.73
CA GLU A 219 0.29 -31.85 -7.99
C GLU A 219 -0.95 -31.86 -8.89
N TYR A 220 -2.16 -31.92 -8.30
CA TYR A 220 -3.40 -31.93 -9.08
C TYR A 220 -4.16 -30.61 -9.06
N LEU A 221 -4.00 -29.78 -8.02
CA LEU A 221 -4.80 -28.56 -7.88
C LEU A 221 -4.17 -27.35 -8.59
N ILE A 222 -2.84 -27.17 -8.52
CA ILE A 222 -2.19 -26.05 -9.21
C ILE A 222 -2.48 -25.99 -10.70
N PRO A 223 -2.47 -27.10 -11.46
CA PRO A 223 -2.82 -27.08 -12.87
C PRO A 223 -4.27 -26.72 -13.18
N ASP A 224 -5.18 -26.83 -12.20
CA ASP A 224 -6.61 -26.53 -12.35
C ASP A 224 -6.99 -25.09 -11.96
N LEU A 225 -6.07 -24.37 -11.25
CA LEU A 225 -6.31 -23.00 -10.85
C LEU A 225 -6.37 -22.06 -12.05
N CYS A 226 -7.11 -20.97 -11.91
CA CYS A 226 -7.23 -19.94 -12.93
C CYS A 226 -5.86 -19.36 -13.32
N ASP A 227 -5.46 -19.51 -14.59
CA ASP A 227 -4.22 -18.96 -15.15
C ASP A 227 -4.45 -17.78 -16.12
N SER A 228 -5.66 -17.22 -16.17
CA SER A 228 -6.02 -16.10 -17.05
C SER A 228 -5.06 -14.92 -16.88
N HIS A 229 -4.65 -14.35 -18.01
CA HIS A 229 -3.85 -13.12 -18.10
C HIS A 229 -4.71 -11.88 -18.35
N ASP A 230 -6.00 -12.04 -18.53
CA ASP A 230 -6.95 -10.96 -18.78
C ASP A 230 -7.56 -10.44 -17.48
N VAL A 231 -8.13 -9.24 -17.56
CA VAL A 231 -8.97 -8.71 -16.48
C VAL A 231 -10.18 -9.60 -16.29
N PRO A 232 -10.46 -10.11 -15.07
CA PRO A 232 -11.61 -10.99 -14.85
C PRO A 232 -12.92 -10.36 -15.33
N LYS A 233 -13.76 -11.14 -16.03
CA LYS A 233 -14.97 -10.68 -16.73
C LYS A 233 -15.90 -9.89 -15.81
N ILE A 234 -16.22 -10.43 -14.66
CA ILE A 234 -17.11 -9.76 -13.69
C ILE A 234 -16.56 -8.42 -13.19
N LEU A 235 -15.24 -8.24 -13.14
CA LEU A 235 -14.60 -6.98 -12.81
C LEU A 235 -14.70 -5.99 -13.97
N ALA A 236 -14.41 -6.43 -15.20
CA ALA A 236 -14.53 -5.62 -16.41
C ALA A 236 -15.98 -5.11 -16.60
N GLU A 237 -16.98 -5.98 -16.44
CA GLU A 237 -18.39 -5.59 -16.52
C GLU A 237 -18.79 -4.52 -15.49
N ASN A 238 -18.30 -4.61 -14.25
CA ASN A 238 -18.55 -3.56 -13.24
C ASN A 238 -17.88 -2.25 -13.65
N TYR A 239 -16.66 -2.30 -14.17
CA TYR A 239 -15.94 -1.13 -14.64
C TYR A 239 -16.69 -0.42 -15.78
N GLU A 240 -17.12 -1.14 -16.81
CA GLU A 240 -17.87 -0.62 -17.95
C GLU A 240 -19.22 0.02 -17.55
N LYS A 241 -19.87 -0.53 -16.52
CA LYS A 241 -21.10 0.01 -15.94
C LYS A 241 -20.88 1.20 -14.99
N GLY A 242 -19.64 1.68 -14.81
CA GLY A 242 -19.30 2.77 -13.90
C GLY A 242 -19.47 2.39 -12.41
N ARG A 243 -19.51 1.11 -12.08
CA ARG A 243 -19.67 0.59 -10.72
C ARG A 243 -18.30 0.42 -10.05
N TYR A 244 -17.74 1.53 -9.55
CA TYR A 244 -16.38 1.58 -8.99
C TYR A 244 -16.33 1.37 -7.46
N GLY A 245 -17.31 0.68 -6.90
CA GLY A 245 -17.41 0.40 -5.47
C GLY A 245 -17.89 1.59 -4.66
N ILE A 246 -17.33 1.79 -3.48
CA ILE A 246 -17.70 2.86 -2.54
C ILE A 246 -17.64 4.25 -3.19
N LYS A 247 -16.73 4.49 -4.11
CA LYS A 247 -16.58 5.79 -4.82
C LYS A 247 -17.83 6.21 -5.59
N THR A 248 -18.58 5.24 -6.12
CA THR A 248 -19.80 5.45 -6.91
C THR A 248 -21.03 4.87 -6.22
N LYS A 249 -20.92 4.48 -4.96
CA LYS A 249 -21.95 3.81 -4.15
C LYS A 249 -22.46 2.49 -4.74
N ALA A 250 -21.76 1.93 -5.70
CA ALA A 250 -22.10 0.67 -6.37
C ALA A 250 -20.84 -0.02 -6.89
N GLY A 251 -20.71 -1.32 -6.65
CA GLY A 251 -19.61 -2.18 -7.08
C GLY A 251 -20.10 -3.63 -7.15
N PHE A 252 -19.35 -4.58 -6.63
CA PHE A 252 -19.85 -5.93 -6.35
C PHE A 252 -21.07 -5.91 -5.42
N TYR A 253 -21.10 -4.92 -4.51
CA TYR A 253 -22.23 -4.61 -3.64
C TYR A 253 -22.75 -3.19 -3.88
N ASP A 254 -23.98 -2.93 -3.44
CA ASP A 254 -24.58 -1.60 -3.45
C ASP A 254 -24.47 -0.94 -2.06
N TYR A 255 -24.25 0.38 -2.06
CA TYR A 255 -24.03 1.19 -0.88
C TYR A 255 -24.99 2.40 -0.85
N PRO A 256 -26.32 2.16 -0.73
CA PRO A 256 -27.31 3.24 -0.74
C PRO A 256 -27.15 4.15 0.48
N ASP A 257 -27.64 5.36 0.37
CA ASP A 257 -27.67 6.39 1.40
C ASP A 257 -26.30 6.68 2.00
N ASP A 258 -26.11 6.42 3.30
CA ASP A 258 -24.87 6.57 4.08
C ASP A 258 -24.17 5.23 4.38
N LEU A 259 -24.59 4.14 3.74
CA LEU A 259 -24.05 2.80 3.98
C LEU A 259 -22.55 2.73 3.66
N ASP A 260 -22.07 3.50 2.68
CA ASP A 260 -20.65 3.63 2.35
C ASP A 260 -19.81 4.14 3.53
N GLN A 261 -20.31 5.16 4.24
CA GLN A 261 -19.65 5.71 5.42
C GLN A 261 -19.68 4.73 6.60
N LYS A 262 -20.84 4.12 6.86
CA LYS A 262 -20.99 3.10 7.91
C LYS A 262 -20.05 1.92 7.68
N LYS A 263 -20.00 1.40 6.45
CA LYS A 263 -19.12 0.27 6.10
C LYS A 263 -17.63 0.64 6.22
N THR A 264 -17.26 1.87 5.89
CA THR A 264 -15.90 2.36 6.10
C THR A 264 -15.54 2.39 7.59
N GLN A 265 -16.44 2.93 8.44
CA GLN A 265 -16.21 2.97 9.88
C GLN A 265 -16.15 1.56 10.50
N GLU A 266 -17.08 0.67 10.13
CA GLU A 266 -17.07 -0.73 10.57
C GLU A 266 -15.75 -1.45 10.20
N ARG A 267 -15.26 -1.22 8.97
CA ARG A 267 -13.98 -1.76 8.51
C ARG A 267 -12.84 -1.26 9.40
N ASP A 268 -12.73 0.03 9.61
CA ASP A 268 -11.65 0.65 10.34
C ASP A 268 -11.65 0.20 11.82
N GLN A 269 -12.82 0.08 12.43
CA GLN A 269 -12.97 -0.47 13.78
C GLN A 269 -12.52 -1.94 13.88
N LYS A 270 -12.93 -2.78 12.92
CA LYS A 270 -12.53 -4.20 12.88
C LYS A 270 -11.02 -4.36 12.67
N LEU A 271 -10.44 -3.59 11.75
CA LEU A 271 -8.99 -3.61 11.51
C LEU A 271 -8.21 -3.15 12.74
N ALA A 272 -8.66 -2.08 13.42
CA ALA A 272 -8.03 -1.61 14.65
C ALA A 272 -8.14 -2.64 15.79
N ALA A 273 -9.29 -3.30 15.93
CA ALA A 273 -9.47 -4.35 16.92
C ALA A 273 -8.56 -5.55 16.67
N LEU A 274 -8.43 -5.98 15.39
CA LEU A 274 -7.54 -7.06 14.99
C LEU A 274 -6.07 -6.70 15.25
N TYR A 275 -5.66 -5.48 14.86
CA TYR A 275 -4.31 -4.99 15.12
C TYR A 275 -3.99 -5.01 16.63
N ASN A 276 -4.90 -4.48 17.45
CA ASN A 276 -4.70 -4.45 18.90
C ASN A 276 -4.62 -5.87 19.51
N ALA A 277 -5.43 -6.80 19.02
CA ALA A 277 -5.45 -8.17 19.53
C ALA A 277 -4.19 -8.97 19.19
N LEU A 278 -3.63 -8.78 18.00
CA LEU A 278 -2.53 -9.61 17.50
C LEU A 278 -1.15 -8.96 17.63
N TYR A 279 -1.06 -7.62 17.54
CA TYR A 279 0.23 -6.94 17.36
C TYR A 279 0.55 -5.88 18.41
N LYS A 280 -0.44 -5.41 19.18
CA LYS A 280 -0.21 -4.44 20.26
C LYS A 280 0.10 -5.23 21.55
N LYS A 281 1.34 -5.12 22.01
CA LYS A 281 1.77 -5.65 23.33
C LYS A 281 1.40 -4.70 24.46
#